data_362909dd42fff149fd97971f6e9db900
#
_entry.id   362909dd42fff149fd97971f6e9db900
#
_cell.length_a   1.000
_cell.length_b   1.000
_cell.length_c   1.000
_cell.angle_alpha   90.00
_cell.angle_beta   90.00
_cell.angle_gamma   90.00
#
_symmetry.space_group_name_H-M   'P 1'
#
loop_
_entity.id
_entity.type
_entity.pdbx_description
1 polymer ?
#
loop_
_entity_poly.entity_id
_entity_poly.type
_entity_poly.pdbx_seq_one_letter_code
_entity_poly.pdbx_strand_id
1 'polypeptide(L)'
;VDKYLKHTVNTYIMAYTTQNSLLLTKLMAFYHSPEILDKMLNIINGESKISLRIVDWFSTNYAKKYYTVYKLKTNNRFKVYIDYKLKLRAYSKKRFDPFCRWDRITIPYKEGTSIQTTIGQLNFFKWAIENEVVKYIEDNYKTIE
;
A
#
# COMPACT_ATOMS: atom_id res chain seq x y z
N VAL A 1 30.47 -5.47 2.18
CA VAL A 1 29.66 -6.15 3.18
C VAL A 1 28.21 -6.21 2.73
N ASP A 2 27.67 -5.04 2.50
CA ASP A 2 26.26 -4.94 2.13
C ASP A 2 25.98 -5.61 0.79
N LYS A 3 26.90 -5.50 -0.14
CA LYS A 3 26.75 -6.09 -1.46
C LYS A 3 26.76 -7.61 -1.41
N TYR A 4 27.64 -8.18 -0.58
CA TYR A 4 27.73 -9.63 -0.39
C TYR A 4 26.51 -10.16 0.36
N LEU A 5 26.15 -9.50 1.44
CA LEU A 5 24.98 -9.87 2.24
C LEU A 5 23.71 -9.77 1.43
N LYS A 6 23.59 -8.71 0.65
CA LYS A 6 22.44 -8.49 -0.22
C LYS A 6 22.34 -9.58 -1.28
N HIS A 7 23.46 -9.99 -1.85
CA HIS A 7 23.46 -11.06 -2.84
C HIS A 7 23.01 -12.38 -2.22
N THR A 8 23.50 -12.71 -1.04
CA THR A 8 23.13 -13.94 -0.33
C THR A 8 21.64 -13.92 0.02
N VAL A 9 21.16 -12.81 0.54
CA VAL A 9 19.75 -12.64 0.90
C VAL A 9 18.87 -12.73 -0.34
N ASN A 10 19.28 -12.11 -1.45
CA ASN A 10 18.51 -12.17 -2.70
C ASN A 10 18.42 -13.58 -3.24
N THR A 11 19.51 -14.34 -3.19
CA THR A 11 19.52 -15.73 -3.64
C THR A 11 18.55 -16.56 -2.80
N TYR A 12 18.55 -16.33 -1.49
CA TYR A 12 17.67 -17.02 -0.55
C TYR A 12 16.21 -16.67 -0.83
N ILE A 13 15.91 -15.39 -1.04
CA ILE A 13 14.56 -14.91 -1.34
C ILE A 13 14.07 -15.47 -2.67
N MET A 14 14.92 -15.53 -3.67
CA MET A 14 14.53 -16.06 -4.99
C MET A 14 14.19 -17.54 -4.93
N ALA A 15 14.85 -18.28 -4.06
CA ALA A 15 14.51 -19.69 -3.84
C ALA A 15 13.11 -19.84 -3.24
N TYR A 16 12.67 -18.84 -2.46
CA TYR A 16 11.36 -18.85 -1.84
C TYR A 16 10.30 -18.17 -2.67
N THR A 17 10.58 -16.95 -3.18
CA THR A 17 9.53 -16.15 -3.80
C THR A 17 10.06 -15.18 -4.85
N THR A 18 10.10 -15.62 -6.08
CA THR A 18 10.35 -14.73 -7.21
C THR A 18 9.32 -13.61 -7.27
N GLN A 19 8.05 -13.91 -6.89
CA GLN A 19 6.96 -12.94 -6.88
C GLN A 19 7.21 -11.80 -5.90
N ASN A 20 7.73 -12.10 -4.70
CA ASN A 20 8.03 -11.07 -3.71
C ASN A 20 9.13 -10.13 -4.17
N SER A 21 10.13 -10.64 -4.86
CA SER A 21 11.23 -9.83 -5.39
C SER A 21 10.75 -8.84 -6.42
N LEU A 22 9.90 -9.29 -7.34
CA LEU A 22 9.32 -8.43 -8.36
C LEU A 22 8.42 -7.37 -7.76
N LEU A 23 7.58 -7.79 -6.82
CA LEU A 23 6.68 -6.87 -6.14
C LEU A 23 7.46 -5.81 -5.36
N LEU A 24 8.47 -6.23 -4.62
CA LEU A 24 9.28 -5.29 -3.85
C LEU A 24 9.97 -4.26 -4.75
N THR A 25 10.46 -4.69 -5.90
CA THR A 25 11.06 -3.77 -6.88
C THR A 25 10.06 -2.71 -7.33
N LYS A 26 8.84 -3.12 -7.63
CA LYS A 26 7.77 -2.18 -8.02
C LYS A 26 7.41 -1.24 -6.88
N LEU A 27 7.34 -1.76 -5.65
CA LEU A 27 7.02 -0.94 -4.50
C LEU A 27 8.11 0.10 -4.22
N MET A 28 9.35 -0.28 -4.31
CA MET A 28 10.46 0.64 -4.11
C MET A 28 10.48 1.74 -5.16
N ALA A 29 10.17 1.41 -6.41
CA ALA A 29 10.05 2.40 -7.47
C ALA A 29 8.93 3.39 -7.20
N PHE A 30 7.77 2.88 -6.74
CA PHE A 30 6.62 3.73 -6.42
C PHE A 30 6.93 4.68 -5.25
N TYR A 31 7.53 4.17 -4.20
CA TYR A 31 7.83 4.94 -2.99
C TYR A 31 9.14 5.73 -3.08
N HIS A 32 9.77 5.74 -4.25
CA HIS A 32 10.95 6.58 -4.47
C HIS A 32 10.62 8.07 -4.33
N SER A 33 9.38 8.45 -4.59
CA SER A 33 8.91 9.82 -4.39
C SER A 33 8.77 10.12 -2.90
N PRO A 34 9.50 11.10 -2.36
CA PRO A 34 9.37 11.47 -0.94
C PRO A 34 7.96 11.90 -0.56
N GLU A 35 7.25 12.53 -1.47
CA GLU A 35 5.88 13.01 -1.22
C GLU A 35 4.92 11.85 -1.00
N ILE A 36 5.05 10.80 -1.80
CA ILE A 36 4.21 9.61 -1.67
C ILE A 36 4.52 8.90 -0.36
N LEU A 37 5.79 8.75 -0.05
CA LEU A 37 6.21 8.09 1.18
C LEU A 37 5.72 8.86 2.40
N ASP A 38 5.85 10.19 2.40
CA ASP A 38 5.38 11.03 3.50
C ASP A 38 3.86 10.92 3.66
N LYS A 39 3.12 10.86 2.56
CA LYS A 39 1.66 10.72 2.61
C LYS A 39 1.26 9.43 3.31
N MET A 40 1.90 8.34 2.97
CA MET A 40 1.64 7.05 3.63
C MET A 40 1.99 7.11 5.11
N LEU A 41 3.15 7.66 5.44
CA LEU A 41 3.61 7.74 6.83
C LEU A 41 2.74 8.61 7.70
N ASN A 42 2.25 9.71 7.18
CA ASN A 42 1.35 10.58 7.93
C ASN A 42 0.06 9.85 8.31
N ILE A 43 -0.42 9.00 7.42
CA ILE A 43 -1.61 8.19 7.70
C ILE A 43 -1.29 7.13 8.75
N ILE A 44 -0.18 6.42 8.60
CA ILE A 44 0.20 5.34 9.52
C ILE A 44 0.50 5.90 10.92
N ASN A 45 1.15 7.04 11.00
CA ASN A 45 1.59 7.62 12.27
C ASN A 45 0.50 8.44 12.97
N GLY A 46 -0.68 8.52 12.38
CA GLY A 46 -1.78 9.27 12.99
C GLY A 46 -1.68 10.78 12.85
N GLU A 47 -0.81 11.27 11.99
CA GLU A 47 -0.63 12.71 11.75
C GLU A 47 -1.61 13.25 10.72
N SER A 48 -2.25 12.37 9.97
CA SER A 48 -3.27 12.72 9.01
C SER A 48 -4.65 12.60 9.64
N LYS A 49 -5.58 13.38 9.14
CA LYS A 49 -7.00 13.27 9.48
C LYS A 49 -7.55 11.88 9.12
N ILE A 50 -6.97 11.27 8.10
CA ILE A 50 -7.34 9.94 7.64
C ILE A 50 -6.44 8.92 8.33
N SER A 51 -7.04 7.87 8.89
CA SER A 51 -6.29 6.78 9.53
C SER A 51 -6.24 5.57 8.61
N LEU A 52 -5.30 4.67 8.90
CA LEU A 52 -5.23 3.39 8.20
C LEU A 52 -6.54 2.63 8.32
N ARG A 53 -7.15 2.68 9.50
CA ARG A 53 -8.42 2.02 9.76
C ARG A 53 -9.52 2.54 8.84
N ILE A 54 -9.57 3.85 8.61
CA ILE A 54 -10.57 4.44 7.72
C ILE A 54 -10.35 4.03 6.28
N VAL A 55 -9.10 4.02 5.82
CA VAL A 55 -8.79 3.62 4.44
C VAL A 55 -9.19 2.16 4.22
N ASP A 56 -8.85 1.29 5.16
CA ASP A 56 -9.20 -0.12 5.06
C ASP A 56 -10.72 -0.32 5.13
N TRP A 57 -11.37 0.27 6.12
CA TRP A 57 -12.82 0.17 6.29
C TRP A 57 -13.57 0.71 5.09
N PHE A 58 -13.14 1.83 4.55
CA PHE A 58 -13.75 2.40 3.35
C PHE A 58 -13.68 1.41 2.19
N SER A 59 -12.50 0.84 1.96
CA SER A 59 -12.26 -0.04 0.82
C SER A 59 -13.02 -1.36 0.92
N THR A 60 -13.22 -1.85 2.13
CA THR A 60 -13.86 -3.15 2.36
C THR A 60 -15.35 -3.06 2.64
N ASN A 61 -15.73 -2.22 3.61
CA ASN A 61 -17.11 -2.19 4.09
C ASN A 61 -17.95 -1.10 3.43
N TYR A 62 -17.46 0.13 3.45
CA TYR A 62 -18.21 1.25 2.89
C TYR A 62 -18.42 1.11 1.39
N ALA A 63 -17.34 0.84 0.67
CA ALA A 63 -17.40 0.74 -0.79
C ALA A 63 -18.26 -0.44 -1.25
N LYS A 64 -18.32 -1.50 -0.46
CA LYS A 64 -19.20 -2.63 -0.74
C LYS A 64 -20.66 -2.23 -0.54
N LYS A 65 -20.96 -1.59 0.58
CA LYS A 65 -22.33 -1.22 0.93
C LYS A 65 -22.93 -0.20 -0.03
N TYR A 66 -22.14 0.80 -0.38
CA TYR A 66 -22.62 1.91 -1.22
C TYR A 66 -22.21 1.80 -2.68
N TYR A 67 -21.57 0.71 -3.05
CA TYR A 67 -21.09 0.46 -4.41
C TYR A 67 -20.34 1.67 -4.97
N THR A 68 -19.28 2.07 -4.26
CA THR A 68 -18.55 3.29 -4.60
C THR A 68 -17.81 3.16 -5.93
N VAL A 69 -18.14 4.06 -6.84
CA VAL A 69 -17.56 4.13 -8.18
C VAL A 69 -17.25 5.58 -8.49
N TYR A 70 -16.10 5.85 -9.05
CA TYR A 70 -15.75 7.21 -9.47
C TYR A 70 -14.81 7.16 -10.69
N LYS A 71 -14.62 8.31 -11.31
CA LYS A 71 -13.67 8.40 -12.43
C LYS A 71 -12.29 8.78 -11.95
N LEU A 72 -11.30 8.05 -12.43
CA LEU A 72 -9.89 8.40 -12.20
C LEU A 72 -9.49 9.57 -13.10
N LYS A 73 -8.31 10.14 -12.84
CA LYS A 73 -7.76 11.20 -13.71
C LYS A 73 -7.63 10.75 -15.16
N THR A 74 -7.48 9.45 -15.39
CA THR A 74 -7.41 8.84 -16.70
C THR A 74 -8.78 8.71 -17.38
N ASN A 75 -9.86 9.17 -16.73
CA ASN A 75 -11.25 9.04 -17.16
C ASN A 75 -11.80 7.61 -17.10
N ASN A 76 -11.04 6.65 -16.58
CA ASN A 76 -11.53 5.30 -16.38
C ASN A 76 -12.42 5.25 -15.14
N ARG A 77 -13.49 4.47 -15.20
CA ARG A 77 -14.35 4.24 -14.04
C ARG A 77 -13.67 3.25 -13.10
N PHE A 78 -13.59 3.62 -11.83
CA PHE A 78 -12.95 2.79 -10.83
C PHE A 78 -13.98 2.31 -9.81
N LYS A 79 -14.14 0.99 -9.72
CA LYS A 79 -15.04 0.33 -8.77
C LYS A 79 -14.20 -0.11 -7.57
N VAL A 80 -14.30 0.61 -6.48
CA VAL A 80 -13.39 0.45 -5.34
C VAL A 80 -13.42 -0.96 -4.77
N TYR A 81 -14.58 -1.46 -4.38
CA TYR A 81 -14.66 -2.76 -3.71
C TYR A 81 -14.27 -3.91 -4.61
N ILE A 82 -14.73 -3.86 -5.85
CA ILE A 82 -14.43 -4.93 -6.82
C ILE A 82 -12.93 -4.99 -7.08
N ASP A 83 -12.30 -3.84 -7.30
CA ASP A 83 -10.86 -3.81 -7.54
C ASP A 83 -10.08 -4.25 -6.31
N TYR A 84 -10.51 -3.82 -5.12
CA TYR A 84 -9.92 -4.28 -3.87
C TYR A 84 -9.94 -5.81 -3.77
N LYS A 85 -11.08 -6.44 -4.06
CA LYS A 85 -11.22 -7.90 -3.98
C LYS A 85 -10.35 -8.61 -5.01
N LEU A 86 -10.23 -8.04 -6.20
CA LEU A 86 -9.35 -8.60 -7.22
C LEU A 86 -7.88 -8.55 -6.78
N LYS A 87 -7.45 -7.44 -6.19
CA LYS A 87 -6.08 -7.30 -5.69
C LYS A 87 -5.82 -8.23 -4.52
N LEU A 88 -6.77 -8.33 -3.60
CA LEU A 88 -6.64 -9.24 -2.47
C LEU A 88 -6.49 -10.68 -2.93
N ARG A 89 -7.25 -11.08 -3.95
CA ARG A 89 -7.16 -12.43 -4.53
C ARG A 89 -5.82 -12.63 -5.24
N ALA A 90 -5.35 -11.62 -5.97
CA ALA A 90 -4.11 -11.71 -6.73
C ALA A 90 -2.89 -11.78 -5.82
N TYR A 91 -2.87 -10.99 -4.74
CA TYR A 91 -1.69 -10.89 -3.87
C TYR A 91 -1.79 -11.70 -2.60
N SER A 92 -2.97 -12.14 -2.23
CA SER A 92 -3.30 -12.76 -0.94
C SER A 92 -3.21 -11.75 0.22
N LYS A 93 -3.80 -12.14 1.34
CA LYS A 93 -3.81 -11.31 2.55
C LYS A 93 -2.40 -10.92 3.00
N LYS A 94 -1.46 -11.84 2.85
CA LYS A 94 -0.08 -11.66 3.27
C LYS A 94 0.60 -10.49 2.57
N ARG A 95 0.24 -10.22 1.31
CA ARG A 95 0.88 -9.21 0.49
C ARG A 95 -0.01 -8.01 0.17
N PHE A 96 -1.23 -7.96 0.72
CA PHE A 96 -2.14 -6.85 0.42
C PHE A 96 -2.89 -6.32 1.64
N ASP A 97 -2.98 -7.06 2.73
CA ASP A 97 -3.65 -6.58 3.94
C ASP A 97 -2.69 -5.67 4.71
N PRO A 98 -3.08 -4.40 4.96
CA PRO A 98 -2.19 -3.46 5.65
C PRO A 98 -1.98 -3.79 7.12
N PHE A 99 -2.81 -4.65 7.71
CA PHE A 99 -2.67 -5.07 9.10
C PHE A 99 -1.95 -6.40 9.26
N CYS A 100 -1.63 -7.07 8.16
CA CYS A 100 -0.90 -8.33 8.21
C CYS A 100 0.56 -8.07 8.56
N ARG A 101 1.11 -8.82 9.51
CA ARG A 101 2.47 -8.61 10.02
C ARG A 101 3.53 -9.48 9.34
N TRP A 102 3.18 -10.12 8.24
CA TRP A 102 4.12 -10.94 7.48
C TRP A 102 4.99 -10.10 6.56
N ASP A 103 6.15 -10.63 6.21
CA ASP A 103 7.07 -10.02 5.26
C ASP A 103 7.46 -8.58 5.66
N ARG A 104 7.94 -8.44 6.91
CA ARG A 104 8.42 -7.15 7.41
C ARG A 104 9.68 -6.74 6.68
N ILE A 105 9.73 -5.46 6.34
CA ILE A 105 10.90 -4.89 5.67
C ILE A 105 11.25 -3.55 6.30
N THR A 106 12.49 -3.14 6.09
CA THR A 106 12.99 -1.84 6.53
C THR A 106 13.36 -1.05 5.29
N ILE A 107 12.84 0.16 5.18
CA ILE A 107 13.14 1.03 4.05
C ILE A 107 13.84 2.29 4.53
N PRO A 108 14.79 2.84 3.74
CA PRO A 108 15.47 4.08 4.11
C PRO A 108 14.49 5.25 4.12
N TYR A 109 14.70 6.16 5.06
CA TYR A 109 13.94 7.38 5.17
C TYR A 109 14.90 8.56 5.31
N LYS A 110 14.42 9.71 5.78
CA LYS A 110 15.20 10.94 5.86
C LYS A 110 16.44 10.77 6.74
N GLU A 111 17.57 11.30 6.27
CA GLU A 111 18.81 11.50 7.04
C GLU A 111 19.25 10.31 7.90
N GLY A 112 19.45 9.16 7.26
CA GLY A 112 19.96 7.99 7.94
C GLY A 112 18.97 7.27 8.83
N THR A 113 17.70 7.69 8.83
CA THR A 113 16.65 6.97 9.52
C THR A 113 16.05 5.89 8.63
N SER A 114 15.31 4.99 9.22
CA SER A 114 14.64 3.93 8.49
C SER A 114 13.23 3.72 9.03
N ILE A 115 12.40 3.10 8.22
CA ILE A 115 11.00 2.81 8.55
C ILE A 115 10.80 1.32 8.50
N GLN A 116 10.18 0.76 9.52
CA GLN A 116 9.73 -0.63 9.49
C GLN A 116 8.30 -0.69 9.01
N THR A 117 8.07 -1.54 8.02
CA THR A 117 6.76 -1.73 7.43
C THR A 117 6.61 -3.17 6.98
N THR A 118 5.56 -3.46 6.22
CA THR A 118 5.36 -4.78 5.62
C THR A 118 5.08 -4.62 4.14
N ILE A 119 5.32 -5.68 3.39
CA ILE A 119 4.99 -5.70 1.97
C ILE A 119 3.49 -5.47 1.77
N GLY A 120 2.66 -6.11 2.61
CA GLY A 120 1.22 -5.93 2.54
C GLY A 120 0.79 -4.49 2.73
N GLN A 121 1.37 -3.80 3.70
CA GLN A 121 1.06 -2.40 3.97
C GLN A 121 1.48 -1.50 2.81
N LEU A 122 2.69 -1.67 2.30
CA LEU A 122 3.17 -0.90 1.16
C LEU A 122 2.32 -1.12 -0.09
N ASN A 123 1.97 -2.37 -0.35
CA ASN A 123 1.19 -2.71 -1.53
C ASN A 123 -0.24 -2.19 -1.44
N PHE A 124 -0.85 -2.29 -0.27
CA PHE A 124 -2.19 -1.75 -0.04
C PHE A 124 -2.21 -0.23 -0.26
N PHE A 125 -1.26 0.48 0.33
CA PHE A 125 -1.19 1.94 0.16
C PHE A 125 -0.86 2.35 -1.27
N LYS A 126 0.00 1.59 -1.96
CA LYS A 126 0.25 1.85 -3.38
C LYS A 126 -1.05 1.80 -4.15
N TRP A 127 -1.84 0.75 -3.93
CA TRP A 127 -3.15 0.62 -4.55
C TRP A 127 -4.06 1.79 -4.20
N ALA A 128 -4.13 2.14 -2.93
CA ALA A 128 -5.01 3.20 -2.45
C ALA A 128 -4.62 4.59 -2.95
N ILE A 129 -3.33 4.86 -3.05
CA ILE A 129 -2.84 6.16 -3.54
C ILE A 129 -2.95 6.22 -5.07
N GLU A 130 -2.51 5.17 -5.75
CA GLU A 130 -2.48 5.12 -7.21
C GLU A 130 -3.87 5.20 -7.83
N ASN A 131 -4.86 4.62 -7.18
CA ASN A 131 -6.25 4.61 -7.66
C ASN A 131 -7.10 5.68 -6.98
N GLU A 132 -6.47 6.69 -6.40
CA GLU A 132 -7.13 7.85 -5.82
C GLU A 132 -8.12 7.53 -4.70
N VAL A 133 -7.97 6.38 -4.05
CA VAL A 133 -8.83 6.00 -2.93
C VAL A 133 -8.61 6.96 -1.75
N VAL A 134 -7.37 7.24 -1.41
CA VAL A 134 -7.04 8.17 -0.33
C VAL A 134 -7.60 9.56 -0.65
N LYS A 135 -7.43 10.02 -1.89
CA LYS A 135 -7.95 11.30 -2.31
C LYS A 135 -9.48 11.36 -2.21
N TYR A 136 -10.16 10.30 -2.63
CA TYR A 136 -11.62 10.24 -2.54
C TYR A 136 -12.08 10.33 -1.09
N ILE A 137 -11.41 9.64 -0.19
CA ILE A 137 -11.73 9.70 1.23
C ILE A 137 -11.53 11.12 1.78
N GLU A 138 -10.43 11.77 1.41
CA GLU A 138 -10.16 13.15 1.82
C GLU A 138 -11.26 14.10 1.36
N ASP A 139 -11.66 13.97 0.10
CA ASP A 139 -12.65 14.86 -0.50
C ASP A 139 -14.07 14.61 0.04
N ASN A 140 -14.34 13.41 0.56
CA ASN A 140 -15.66 13.02 1.04
C ASN A 140 -15.66 12.60 2.50
N TYR A 141 -14.73 13.11 3.26
CA TYR A 141 -14.47 12.65 4.63
C TYR A 141 -15.70 12.71 5.52
N LYS A 142 -16.43 13.81 5.48
CA LYS A 142 -17.62 13.98 6.32
C LYS A 142 -18.73 13.00 5.98
N THR A 143 -18.87 12.65 4.73
CA THR A 143 -19.88 11.69 4.28
C THR A 143 -19.49 10.26 4.68
N ILE A 144 -18.21 9.94 4.58
CA ILE A 144 -17.69 8.59 4.85
C ILE A 144 -17.59 8.32 6.34
N GLU A 145 -17.18 9.31 7.07
CA GLU A 145 -17.06 9.20 8.53
C GLU A 145 -18.43 8.87 9.20
#